data_2d6c79328229b60fc2fe5846fe8c1106
#
_entry.id   2d6c79328229b60fc2fe5846fe8c1106
#
_cell.length_a   1.000
_cell.length_b   1.000
_cell.length_c   1.000
_cell.angle_alpha   90.00
_cell.angle_beta   90.00
_cell.angle_gamma   90.00
#
_symmetry.space_group_name_H-M   'P 1'
#
loop_
_entity.id
_entity.type
_entity.pdbx_description
1 polymer ?
#
loop_
_entity_poly.entity_id
_entity_poly.type
_entity_poly.pdbx_seq_one_letter_code
_entity_poly.pdbx_strand_id
1 'polypeptide(L)'
;PSAIQEITGYSRSTLERHFKKDTGLTPKRYQSLQRYKAAVEEIYLTRNNDWQHYVHKYGYFDQSHFIKEVKRYTTFTPTQLLHTPGILSFRPR
;
A
#
# COMPACT_ATOMS: atom_id res chain seq x y z
N PRO A 1 11.74 9.75 0.45
CA PRO A 1 12.08 10.40 -0.81
C PRO A 1 13.09 11.51 -0.65
N SER A 2 14.06 11.47 -1.51
CA SER A 2 15.16 12.43 -1.43
C SER A 2 14.71 13.86 -1.72
N ALA A 3 13.67 14.04 -2.51
CA ALA A 3 13.17 15.39 -2.80
C ALA A 3 12.71 16.09 -1.53
N ILE A 4 12.06 15.36 -0.63
CA ILE A 4 11.62 15.93 0.64
C ILE A 4 12.82 16.26 1.51
N GLN A 5 13.83 15.38 1.53
CA GLN A 5 15.05 15.65 2.28
C GLN A 5 15.77 16.88 1.76
N GLU A 6 15.83 17.05 0.45
CA GLU A 6 16.47 18.20 -0.16
C GLU A 6 15.77 19.50 0.22
N ILE A 7 14.44 19.48 0.21
CA ILE A 7 13.66 20.67 0.52
C ILE A 7 13.78 21.04 1.98
N THR A 8 13.71 20.07 2.88
CA THR A 8 13.68 20.32 4.31
C THR A 8 15.07 20.43 4.93
N GLY A 9 16.07 19.86 4.25
CA GLY A 9 17.42 19.81 4.81
C GLY A 9 17.60 18.81 5.93
N TYR A 10 16.63 17.97 6.19
CA TYR A 10 16.73 16.95 7.23
C TYR A 10 17.48 15.73 6.74
N SER A 11 18.21 15.09 7.66
CA SER A 11 18.78 13.78 7.37
C SER A 11 17.66 12.75 7.29
N ARG A 12 17.97 11.60 6.69
CA ARG A 12 16.99 10.52 6.58
C ARG A 12 16.46 10.09 7.96
N SER A 13 17.36 9.94 8.93
CA SER A 13 16.97 9.56 10.28
C SER A 13 16.04 10.58 10.92
N THR A 14 16.32 11.85 10.71
CA THR A 14 15.49 12.92 11.25
C THR A 14 14.11 12.90 10.61
N LEU A 15 14.04 12.72 9.29
CA LEU A 15 12.76 12.60 8.60
C LEU A 15 11.94 11.43 9.10
N GLU A 16 12.57 10.28 9.32
CA GLU A 16 11.87 9.13 9.82
C GLU A 16 11.28 9.36 11.20
N ARG A 17 12.03 10.02 12.08
CA ARG A 17 11.51 10.34 13.40
C ARG A 17 10.35 11.30 13.36
N HIS A 18 10.44 12.34 12.54
CA HIS A 18 9.36 13.30 12.40
C HIS A 18 8.11 12.62 11.80
N PHE A 19 8.31 11.81 10.79
CA PHE A 19 7.19 11.11 10.15
C PHE A 19 6.47 10.23 11.15
N LYS A 20 7.20 9.45 11.94
CA LYS A 20 6.61 8.57 12.94
C LYS A 20 5.87 9.36 14.01
N LYS A 21 6.41 10.49 14.43
CA LYS A 21 5.78 11.33 15.43
C LYS A 21 4.43 11.85 14.95
N ASP A 22 4.36 12.26 13.68
CA ASP A 22 3.15 12.86 13.13
C ASP A 22 2.08 11.83 12.77
N THR A 23 2.49 10.68 12.24
CA THR A 23 1.55 9.69 11.71
C THR A 23 1.44 8.44 12.57
N GLY A 24 2.38 8.22 13.49
CA GLY A 24 2.46 6.99 14.25
C GLY A 24 3.02 5.83 13.45
N LEU A 25 3.53 6.07 12.24
CA LEU A 25 4.02 5.04 11.34
C LEU A 25 5.42 5.39 10.86
N THR A 26 6.20 4.36 10.53
CA THR A 26 7.45 4.59 9.81
C THR A 26 7.13 4.91 8.36
N PRO A 27 8.02 5.59 7.63
CA PRO A 27 7.81 5.83 6.20
C PRO A 27 7.57 4.54 5.41
N LYS A 28 8.29 3.49 5.75
CA LYS A 28 8.11 2.20 5.08
C LYS A 28 6.71 1.64 5.29
N ARG A 29 6.21 1.73 6.51
CA ARG A 29 4.87 1.25 6.84
C ARG A 29 3.81 2.09 6.13
N TYR A 30 4.02 3.39 6.10
CA TYR A 30 3.12 4.28 5.41
C TYR A 30 3.07 3.98 3.91
N GLN A 31 4.23 3.72 3.31
CA GLN A 31 4.29 3.34 1.91
C GLN A 31 3.53 2.04 1.63
N SER A 32 3.68 1.06 2.53
CA SER A 32 2.93 -0.19 2.42
C SER A 32 1.44 0.04 2.44
N LEU A 33 0.97 0.89 3.34
CA LEU A 33 -0.45 1.21 3.42
C LEU A 33 -0.96 1.88 2.17
N GLN A 34 -0.21 2.85 1.64
CA GLN A 34 -0.62 3.54 0.42
C GLN A 34 -0.63 2.59 -0.77
N ARG A 35 0.38 1.71 -0.84
CA ARG A 35 0.50 0.77 -1.92
C ARG A 35 -0.68 -0.20 -1.97
N TYR A 36 -1.02 -0.79 -0.82
CA TYR A 36 -2.11 -1.75 -0.79
C TYR A 36 -3.45 -1.07 -1.08
N LYS A 37 -3.67 0.12 -0.57
CA LYS A 37 -4.91 0.85 -0.82
C LYS A 37 -5.11 1.13 -2.31
N ALA A 38 -4.05 1.57 -2.98
CA ALA A 38 -4.11 1.85 -4.40
C ALA A 38 -4.38 0.58 -5.20
N ALA A 39 -3.73 -0.52 -4.83
CA ALA A 39 -3.91 -1.79 -5.52
C ALA A 39 -5.33 -2.33 -5.32
N VAL A 40 -5.84 -2.27 -4.11
CA VAL A 40 -7.20 -2.74 -3.81
C VAL A 40 -8.23 -1.91 -4.57
N GLU A 41 -8.03 -0.61 -4.60
CA GLU A 41 -8.92 0.27 -5.35
C GLU A 41 -8.94 -0.10 -6.83
N GLU A 42 -7.77 -0.37 -7.40
CA GLU A 42 -7.70 -0.76 -8.80
C GLU A 42 -8.38 -2.11 -9.06
N ILE A 43 -8.16 -3.09 -8.19
CA ILE A 43 -8.85 -4.39 -8.30
C ILE A 43 -10.34 -4.17 -8.41
N TYR A 44 -10.84 -3.30 -7.60
CA TYR A 44 -12.26 -3.06 -7.51
C TYR A 44 -12.82 -2.33 -8.72
N LEU A 45 -12.09 -1.31 -9.16
CA LEU A 45 -12.56 -0.49 -10.27
C LEU A 45 -12.44 -1.21 -11.60
N THR A 46 -11.37 -1.98 -11.79
CA THR A 46 -11.08 -2.60 -13.09
C THR A 46 -11.44 -4.07 -13.16
N ARG A 47 -11.54 -4.73 -12.01
CA ARG A 47 -11.74 -6.19 -11.94
C ARG A 47 -10.65 -6.97 -12.63
N ASN A 48 -9.49 -6.36 -12.84
CA ASN A 48 -8.34 -7.02 -13.43
C ASN A 48 -7.77 -8.03 -12.44
N ASN A 49 -7.67 -9.29 -12.85
CA ASN A 49 -7.16 -10.36 -12.00
C ASN A 49 -5.74 -10.79 -12.38
N ASP A 50 -5.07 -10.00 -13.16
CA ASP A 50 -3.66 -10.25 -13.47
C ASP A 50 -2.81 -9.73 -12.32
N TRP A 51 -2.52 -10.60 -11.36
CA TRP A 51 -1.80 -10.17 -10.16
C TRP A 51 -0.38 -9.70 -10.45
N GLN A 52 0.24 -10.18 -11.53
CA GLN A 52 1.55 -9.69 -11.93
C GLN A 52 1.51 -8.22 -12.34
N HIS A 53 0.40 -7.79 -12.91
CA HIS A 53 0.20 -6.38 -13.22
C HIS A 53 0.34 -5.51 -11.96
N TYR A 54 -0.28 -5.94 -10.86
CA TYR A 54 -0.21 -5.19 -9.59
C TYR A 54 1.17 -5.27 -8.98
N VAL A 55 1.83 -6.42 -9.11
CA VAL A 55 3.20 -6.58 -8.63
C VAL A 55 4.12 -5.55 -9.29
N HIS A 56 4.05 -5.45 -10.61
CA HIS A 56 4.91 -4.51 -11.35
C HIS A 56 4.51 -3.06 -11.13
N LYS A 57 3.22 -2.79 -11.16
CA LYS A 57 2.75 -1.41 -11.07
C LYS A 57 3.01 -0.79 -9.70
N TYR A 58 2.81 -1.56 -8.65
CA TYR A 58 2.89 -1.02 -7.29
C TYR A 58 4.17 -1.39 -6.56
N GLY A 59 5.08 -2.09 -7.22
CA GLY A 59 6.40 -2.34 -6.66
C GLY A 59 6.47 -3.41 -5.61
N TYR A 60 5.65 -4.44 -5.73
CA TYR A 60 5.78 -5.60 -4.85
C TYR A 60 6.96 -6.45 -5.28
N PHE A 61 7.52 -7.20 -4.33
CA PHE A 61 8.64 -8.06 -4.63
C PHE A 61 8.22 -9.21 -5.56
N ASP A 62 7.11 -9.85 -5.25
CA ASP A 62 6.55 -10.93 -6.06
C ASP A 62 5.06 -11.05 -5.75
N GLN A 63 4.40 -12.01 -6.40
CA GLN A 63 2.96 -12.21 -6.23
C GLN A 63 2.61 -12.62 -4.81
N SER A 64 3.42 -13.47 -4.19
CA SER A 64 3.20 -13.87 -2.79
C SER A 64 3.22 -12.67 -1.86
N HIS A 65 4.16 -11.78 -2.05
CA HIS A 65 4.27 -10.56 -1.25
C HIS A 65 3.00 -9.71 -1.41
N PHE A 66 2.53 -9.55 -2.64
CA PHE A 66 1.32 -8.81 -2.93
C PHE A 66 0.11 -9.41 -2.22
N ILE A 67 -0.08 -10.72 -2.37
CA ILE A 67 -1.22 -11.41 -1.77
C ILE A 67 -1.18 -11.30 -0.24
N LYS A 68 -0.01 -11.52 0.34
CA LYS A 68 0.14 -11.45 1.80
C LYS A 68 -0.14 -10.06 2.33
N GLU A 69 0.32 -9.03 1.64
CA GLU A 69 0.11 -7.67 2.10
C GLU A 69 -1.36 -7.28 2.00
N VAL A 70 -2.02 -7.61 0.91
CA VAL A 70 -3.45 -7.35 0.76
C VAL A 70 -4.23 -8.06 1.85
N LYS A 71 -3.94 -9.33 2.10
CA LYS A 71 -4.63 -10.08 3.12
C LYS A 71 -4.35 -9.54 4.52
N ARG A 72 -3.13 -9.09 4.76
CA ARG A 72 -2.75 -8.54 6.06
C ARG A 72 -3.60 -7.33 6.43
N TYR A 73 -3.86 -6.45 5.47
CA TYR A 73 -4.57 -5.20 5.75
C TYR A 73 -6.07 -5.29 5.55
N THR A 74 -6.53 -6.16 4.66
CA THR A 74 -7.97 -6.25 4.35
C THR A 74 -8.62 -7.49 4.94
N THR A 75 -7.84 -8.46 5.39
CA THR A 75 -8.23 -9.81 5.80
C THR A 75 -8.74 -10.66 4.65
N PHE A 76 -8.74 -10.14 3.43
CA PHE A 76 -9.18 -10.86 2.23
C PHE A 76 -8.04 -10.99 1.25
N THR A 77 -8.02 -12.11 0.51
CA THR A 77 -7.07 -12.24 -0.60
C THR A 77 -7.57 -11.40 -1.78
N PRO A 78 -6.69 -11.06 -2.74
CA PRO A 78 -7.14 -10.35 -3.93
C PRO A 78 -8.26 -11.07 -4.67
N THR A 79 -8.20 -12.40 -4.75
CA THR A 79 -9.26 -13.18 -5.40
C THR A 79 -10.57 -13.02 -4.65
N GLN A 80 -10.55 -13.03 -3.34
CA GLN A 80 -11.75 -12.82 -2.54
C GLN A 80 -12.33 -11.43 -2.77
N LEU A 81 -11.48 -10.43 -2.92
CA LEU A 81 -11.94 -9.08 -3.19
C LEU A 81 -12.69 -8.98 -4.51
N LEU A 82 -12.27 -9.74 -5.52
CA LEU A 82 -12.98 -9.77 -6.79
C LEU A 82 -14.40 -10.31 -6.67
N HIS A 83 -14.59 -11.24 -5.76
CA HIS A 83 -15.87 -11.94 -5.65
C HIS A 83 -16.74 -11.49 -4.49
N THR A 84 -16.37 -10.38 -3.85
CA THR A 84 -17.13 -9.87 -2.70
C THR A 84 -17.39 -8.38 -2.88
N PRO A 85 -18.44 -8.02 -3.61
CA PRO A 85 -18.68 -6.63 -4.00
C PRO A 85 -18.81 -5.64 -2.87
N GLY A 86 -19.29 -6.02 -1.74
CA GLY A 86 -19.51 -5.07 -0.65
C GLY A 86 -18.27 -4.58 0.06
N ILE A 87 -17.13 -5.17 -0.21
CA ILE A 87 -15.89 -4.81 0.48
C ILE A 87 -15.46 -3.40 0.20
N LEU A 88 -15.98 -2.81 -0.82
CA LEU A 88 -15.60 -1.48 -1.14
C LEU A 88 -16.16 -0.41 -0.29
N SER A 89 -17.05 -0.76 0.53
CA SER A 89 -17.42 0.17 1.58
C SER A 89 -16.29 0.27 2.59
N PHE A 90 -15.28 -0.56 2.44
CA PHE A 90 -14.02 -0.45 3.13
C PHE A 90 -13.48 0.97 3.04
N ARG A 91 -13.13 1.53 4.16
CA ARG A 91 -12.62 2.88 4.23
C ARG A 91 -11.19 2.87 4.70
N PRO A 92 -10.31 3.55 3.97
CA PRO A 92 -8.94 3.73 4.46
C PRO A 92 -8.98 4.55 5.72
N ARG A 93 -8.14 4.21 6.63
CA ARG A 93 -8.04 4.96 7.87
C ARG A 93 -6.74 5.68 7.96
#